data_abf1ac190d80135e11fba6ad67dec192
#
_entry.id   abf1ac190d80135e11fba6ad67dec192
#
_cell.length_a   1.000
_cell.length_b   1.000
_cell.length_c   1.000
_cell.angle_alpha   90.00
_cell.angle_beta   90.00
_cell.angle_gamma   90.00
#
_symmetry.space_group_name_H-M   'P 1'
#
loop_
_entity.id
_entity.type
_entity.pdbx_description
1 polymer ?
#
loop_
_entity_poly.entity_id
_entity_poly.type
_entity_poly.pdbx_seq_one_letter_code
_entity_poly.pdbx_strand_id
1 'polypeptide(L)'
;CQLKTTATLTFENGFQGSIAAGGGNMPSSNATENDVVFGGIKTLDNLIKSSLKIYDGDLFVVLTGCTGELIGDNVPDLVGKYQKAGYPIVYANTAGFKGNNLYGHEVVVDAIIDQFVGDYSGEKKKGLINLWFETPYYNQNWRGDYQELARILRGAGFDVNVLFGPENPGVEAWKRIPQAQFNLVVSPWVGVKNAEH
;
A
#
# COMPACT_ATOMS: atom_id res chain seq x y z
N CYS A 1 -1.36 13.80 -8.95
CA CYS A 1 -2.05 15.10 -8.78
C CYS A 1 -3.53 14.95 -8.53
N GLN A 2 -4.28 14.27 -9.35
CA GLN A 2 -5.71 14.01 -9.10
C GLN A 2 -5.94 13.10 -7.90
N LEU A 3 -5.02 12.21 -7.59
CA LEU A 3 -5.15 11.27 -6.50
C LEU A 3 -5.30 11.98 -5.15
N LYS A 4 -4.51 13.01 -4.90
CA LYS A 4 -4.61 13.80 -3.67
C LYS A 4 -5.94 14.53 -3.57
N THR A 5 -6.38 15.18 -4.65
CA THR A 5 -7.65 15.91 -4.68
C THR A 5 -8.82 14.95 -4.54
N THR A 6 -8.82 13.83 -5.25
CA THR A 6 -9.87 12.82 -5.19
C THR A 6 -9.93 12.18 -3.81
N ALA A 7 -8.79 11.81 -3.23
CA ALA A 7 -8.73 11.25 -1.88
C ALA A 7 -9.26 12.26 -0.84
N THR A 8 -8.80 13.51 -0.89
CA THR A 8 -9.28 14.56 0.02
C THR A 8 -10.78 14.74 -0.10
N LEU A 9 -11.31 14.95 -1.30
CA LEU A 9 -12.75 15.13 -1.50
C LEU A 9 -13.57 13.91 -1.09
N THR A 10 -13.08 12.71 -1.38
CA THR A 10 -13.80 11.47 -1.08
C THR A 10 -13.82 11.19 0.41
N PHE A 11 -12.71 11.36 1.09
CA PHE A 11 -12.59 11.00 2.51
C PHE A 11 -13.04 12.12 3.43
N GLU A 12 -12.80 13.38 3.13
CA GLU A 12 -13.26 14.52 3.92
C GLU A 12 -14.78 14.64 3.91
N ASN A 13 -15.43 14.28 2.81
CA ASN A 13 -16.89 14.24 2.73
C ASN A 13 -17.51 13.00 3.38
N GLY A 14 -16.71 12.18 4.05
CA GLY A 14 -17.21 10.97 4.74
C GLY A 14 -17.67 9.87 3.79
N PHE A 15 -17.34 9.94 2.52
CA PHE A 15 -17.63 8.87 1.58
C PHE A 15 -16.99 7.57 2.05
N GLN A 16 -17.78 6.50 2.07
CA GLN A 16 -17.37 5.19 2.59
C GLN A 16 -16.91 5.19 4.07
N GLY A 17 -17.33 6.18 4.83
CA GLY A 17 -17.11 6.23 6.28
C GLY A 17 -15.69 6.49 6.72
N SER A 18 -14.83 7.06 5.87
CA SER A 18 -13.44 7.30 6.19
C SER A 18 -13.06 8.78 6.09
N ILE A 19 -13.35 9.53 7.12
CA ILE A 19 -12.87 10.91 7.26
C ILE A 19 -11.39 10.96 7.65
N ALA A 20 -10.94 9.99 8.45
CA ALA A 20 -9.61 10.02 9.06
C ALA A 20 -8.45 9.69 8.10
N ALA A 21 -8.73 9.03 6.98
CA ALA A 21 -7.72 8.72 5.96
C ALA A 21 -7.52 9.84 4.94
N GLY A 22 -7.99 11.03 5.27
CA GLY A 22 -7.97 12.17 4.37
C GLY A 22 -6.60 12.53 3.83
N GLY A 23 -6.58 13.33 2.80
CA GLY A 23 -5.39 13.71 2.03
C GLY A 23 -4.24 14.35 2.81
N GLY A 24 -4.41 14.60 4.12
CA GLY A 24 -3.35 15.09 4.98
C GLY A 24 -2.14 14.18 5.09
N ASN A 25 -2.35 12.87 4.96
CA ASN A 25 -1.29 11.87 5.04
C ASN A 25 -0.71 11.46 3.67
N MET A 26 -1.12 12.13 2.60
CA MET A 26 -0.62 11.89 1.24
C MET A 26 0.01 13.17 0.66
N PRO A 27 1.24 13.50 1.07
CA PRO A 27 1.94 14.63 0.50
C PRO A 27 2.20 14.43 -1.00
N SER A 28 2.17 15.51 -1.78
CA SER A 28 2.41 15.49 -3.21
C SER A 28 3.62 16.34 -3.56
N SER A 29 4.40 15.90 -4.54
CA SER A 29 5.52 16.69 -5.08
C SER A 29 5.06 18.01 -5.70
N ASN A 30 3.78 18.11 -6.08
CA ASN A 30 3.23 19.27 -6.75
C ASN A 30 4.07 19.68 -7.96
N ALA A 31 4.39 18.69 -8.81
CA ALA A 31 5.23 18.86 -9.98
C ALA A 31 4.74 20.03 -10.85
N THR A 32 5.68 20.87 -11.22
CA THR A 32 5.47 22.05 -12.07
C THR A 32 5.87 21.78 -13.52
N GLU A 33 5.64 22.74 -14.41
CA GLU A 33 6.11 22.67 -15.80
C GLU A 33 7.63 22.47 -15.88
N ASN A 34 8.40 23.10 -14.98
CA ASN A 34 9.84 22.89 -14.91
C ASN A 34 10.22 21.44 -14.58
N ASP A 35 9.48 20.79 -13.69
CA ASP A 35 9.71 19.38 -13.36
C ASP A 35 9.39 18.46 -14.57
N VAL A 36 8.40 18.85 -15.38
CA VAL A 36 8.08 18.11 -16.62
C VAL A 36 9.19 18.24 -17.66
N VAL A 37 9.81 19.41 -17.77
CA VAL A 37 10.85 19.67 -18.79
C VAL A 37 12.22 19.17 -18.34
N PHE A 38 12.58 19.32 -17.08
CA PHE A 38 13.93 19.05 -16.55
C PHE A 38 14.00 17.84 -15.61
N GLY A 39 12.88 17.12 -15.39
CA GLY A 39 12.78 16.00 -14.46
C GLY A 39 12.35 16.40 -13.06
N GLY A 40 11.50 15.57 -12.44
CA GLY A 40 10.89 15.81 -11.13
C GLY A 40 11.62 15.17 -9.93
N ILE A 41 12.73 14.46 -10.19
CA ILE A 41 13.44 13.68 -9.15
C ILE A 41 13.92 14.56 -7.98
N LYS A 42 14.39 15.77 -8.24
CA LYS A 42 14.85 16.69 -7.19
C LYS A 42 13.69 17.14 -6.30
N THR A 43 12.54 17.41 -6.91
CA THR A 43 11.32 17.82 -6.20
C THR A 43 10.78 16.65 -5.36
N LEU A 44 10.82 15.43 -5.90
CA LEU A 44 10.45 14.22 -5.18
C LEU A 44 11.42 13.94 -4.01
N ASP A 45 12.73 14.10 -4.19
CA ASP A 45 13.73 13.93 -3.14
C ASP A 45 13.49 14.91 -1.96
N ASN A 46 13.18 16.17 -2.26
CA ASN A 46 12.84 17.15 -1.24
C ASN A 46 11.53 16.78 -0.50
N LEU A 47 10.54 16.24 -1.23
CA LEU A 47 9.30 15.75 -0.63
C LEU A 47 9.56 14.58 0.32
N ILE A 48 10.34 13.58 -0.11
CA ILE A 48 10.69 12.43 0.73
C ILE A 48 11.42 12.90 2.00
N LYS A 49 12.43 13.75 1.88
CA LYS A 49 13.16 14.31 3.03
C LYS A 49 12.24 15.02 4.02
N SER A 50 11.33 15.83 3.51
CA SER A 50 10.37 16.55 4.34
C SER A 50 9.38 15.60 5.00
N SER A 51 8.88 14.60 4.27
CA SER A 51 7.95 13.62 4.79
C SER A 51 8.57 12.77 5.90
N LEU A 52 9.78 12.27 5.71
CA LEU A 52 10.52 11.49 6.70
C LEU A 52 10.85 12.30 7.97
N LYS A 53 10.88 13.63 7.86
CA LYS A 53 11.13 14.52 9.01
C LYS A 53 9.86 14.89 9.77
N ILE A 54 8.74 14.99 9.07
CA ILE A 54 7.48 15.52 9.64
C ILE A 54 6.58 14.40 10.14
N TYR A 55 6.55 13.28 9.40
CA TYR A 55 5.67 12.16 9.73
C TYR A 55 6.43 11.09 10.50
N ASP A 56 5.81 10.60 11.55
CA ASP A 56 6.22 9.38 12.25
C ASP A 56 5.44 8.20 11.63
N GLY A 57 6.10 7.41 10.81
CA GLY A 57 5.48 6.35 10.04
C GLY A 57 6.33 5.08 9.98
N ASP A 58 5.69 3.94 10.17
CA ASP A 58 6.33 2.62 10.12
C ASP A 58 6.68 2.18 8.68
N LEU A 59 6.01 2.76 7.69
CA LEU A 59 6.25 2.51 6.26
C LEU A 59 5.84 3.71 5.42
N PHE A 60 6.72 4.12 4.53
CA PHE A 60 6.47 5.16 3.53
C PHE A 60 6.35 4.54 2.15
N VAL A 61 5.30 4.88 1.41
CA VAL A 61 5.06 4.35 0.06
C VAL A 61 5.09 5.50 -0.94
N VAL A 62 6.05 5.46 -1.86
CA VAL A 62 6.16 6.41 -2.96
C VAL A 62 5.36 5.89 -4.15
N LEU A 63 4.32 6.62 -4.54
CA LEU A 63 3.49 6.31 -5.69
C LEU A 63 3.84 7.23 -6.86
N THR A 64 4.00 6.66 -8.04
CA THR A 64 4.24 7.44 -9.25
C THR A 64 2.93 7.90 -9.89
N GLY A 65 2.97 9.09 -10.49
CA GLY A 65 1.90 9.57 -11.36
C GLY A 65 2.24 9.42 -12.83
N CYS A 66 1.25 9.64 -13.71
CA CYS A 66 1.43 9.56 -15.16
C CYS A 66 2.57 10.43 -15.65
N THR A 67 2.67 11.67 -15.18
CA THR A 67 3.67 12.64 -15.62
C THR A 67 5.08 12.15 -15.30
N GLY A 68 5.36 11.75 -14.05
CA GLY A 68 6.69 11.30 -13.65
C GLY A 68 7.18 10.07 -14.42
N GLU A 69 6.27 9.13 -14.72
CA GLU A 69 6.64 7.96 -15.53
C GLU A 69 6.84 8.28 -17.00
N LEU A 70 6.07 9.22 -17.58
CA LEU A 70 6.23 9.64 -18.98
C LEU A 70 7.54 10.39 -19.22
N ILE A 71 7.97 11.20 -18.27
CA ILE A 71 9.27 11.91 -18.37
C ILE A 71 10.46 11.03 -18.00
N GLY A 72 10.22 9.82 -17.50
CA GLY A 72 11.27 8.86 -17.19
C GLY A 72 12.02 9.13 -15.88
N ASP A 73 11.37 9.74 -14.90
CA ASP A 73 11.95 9.94 -13.57
C ASP A 73 12.37 8.62 -12.93
N ASN A 74 13.64 8.49 -12.56
CA ASN A 74 14.19 7.27 -11.97
C ASN A 74 13.88 7.19 -10.46
N VAL A 75 12.62 6.93 -10.13
CA VAL A 75 12.14 6.78 -8.76
C VAL A 75 12.78 5.59 -8.03
N PRO A 76 12.99 4.41 -8.70
CA PRO A 76 13.68 3.27 -8.08
C PRO A 76 15.05 3.62 -7.48
N ASP A 77 15.88 4.30 -8.23
CA ASP A 77 17.22 4.69 -7.77
C ASP A 77 17.17 5.68 -6.59
N LEU A 78 16.22 6.61 -6.65
CA LEU A 78 16.03 7.55 -5.56
C LEU A 78 15.60 6.85 -4.29
N VAL A 79 14.55 6.03 -4.34
CA VAL A 79 14.04 5.28 -3.18
C VAL A 79 15.08 4.29 -2.66
N GLY A 80 15.80 3.62 -3.55
CA GLY A 80 16.88 2.69 -3.18
C GLY A 80 18.00 3.34 -2.34
N LYS A 81 18.26 4.64 -2.49
CA LYS A 81 19.20 5.37 -1.62
C LYS A 81 18.69 5.46 -0.17
N TYR A 82 17.40 5.72 0.00
CA TYR A 82 16.78 5.79 1.32
C TYR A 82 16.67 4.42 1.97
N GLN A 83 16.34 3.38 1.20
CA GLN A 83 16.33 2.00 1.68
C GLN A 83 17.71 1.57 2.20
N LYS A 84 18.78 1.86 1.44
CA LYS A 84 20.17 1.61 1.87
C LYS A 84 20.56 2.41 3.11
N ALA A 85 19.94 3.55 3.34
CA ALA A 85 20.12 4.34 4.56
C ALA A 85 19.27 3.85 5.75
N GLY A 86 18.49 2.77 5.57
CA GLY A 86 17.70 2.14 6.63
C GLY A 86 16.29 2.73 6.83
N TYR A 87 15.81 3.57 5.94
CA TYR A 87 14.44 4.09 6.03
C TYR A 87 13.42 3.05 5.54
N PRO A 88 12.28 2.88 6.22
CA PRO A 88 11.19 1.99 5.79
C PRO A 88 10.39 2.64 4.66
N ILE A 89 10.92 2.62 3.47
CA ILE A 89 10.33 3.25 2.29
C ILE A 89 10.33 2.30 1.11
N VAL A 90 9.22 2.27 0.38
CA VAL A 90 9.05 1.48 -0.84
C VAL A 90 8.49 2.35 -1.96
N TYR A 91 8.58 1.90 -3.20
CA TYR A 91 7.96 2.59 -4.33
C TYR A 91 7.10 1.65 -5.16
N ALA A 92 6.06 2.19 -5.79
CA ALA A 92 5.20 1.46 -6.70
C ALA A 92 4.89 2.32 -7.94
N ASN A 93 4.97 1.70 -9.11
CA ASN A 93 4.71 2.35 -10.40
C ASN A 93 3.21 2.33 -10.72
N THR A 94 2.50 3.35 -10.28
CA THR A 94 1.04 3.45 -10.27
C THR A 94 0.47 4.45 -11.28
N ALA A 95 1.18 4.71 -12.38
CA ALA A 95 0.67 5.60 -13.42
C ALA A 95 -0.68 5.12 -13.96
N GLY A 96 -1.64 6.04 -14.06
CA GLY A 96 -3.02 5.73 -14.39
C GLY A 96 -3.25 5.18 -15.81
N PHE A 97 -2.27 5.29 -16.69
CA PHE A 97 -2.33 4.68 -18.02
C PHE A 97 -1.97 3.18 -18.02
N LYS A 98 -1.44 2.65 -16.90
CA LYS A 98 -1.06 1.23 -16.78
C LYS A 98 -2.22 0.33 -16.41
N GLY A 99 -3.21 0.86 -15.72
CA GLY A 99 -4.36 0.08 -15.28
C GLY A 99 -5.36 0.90 -14.47
N ASN A 100 -6.37 0.21 -13.99
CA ASN A 100 -7.40 0.78 -13.13
C ASN A 100 -6.95 0.80 -11.64
N ASN A 101 -7.88 1.14 -10.76
CA ASN A 101 -7.66 1.17 -9.32
C ASN A 101 -7.29 -0.20 -8.70
N LEU A 102 -7.82 -1.31 -9.24
CA LEU A 102 -7.46 -2.66 -8.76
C LEU A 102 -6.01 -2.98 -9.11
N TYR A 103 -5.56 -2.64 -10.32
CA TYR A 103 -4.16 -2.73 -10.71
C TYR A 103 -3.26 -1.88 -9.78
N GLY A 104 -3.68 -0.64 -9.48
CA GLY A 104 -2.93 0.23 -8.56
C GLY A 104 -2.77 -0.40 -7.17
N HIS A 105 -3.84 -1.00 -6.64
CA HIS A 105 -3.78 -1.73 -5.36
C HIS A 105 -2.81 -2.92 -5.44
N GLU A 106 -2.92 -3.74 -6.49
CA GLU A 106 -2.08 -4.92 -6.71
C GLU A 106 -0.60 -4.57 -6.70
N VAL A 107 -0.16 -3.61 -7.53
CA VAL A 107 1.26 -3.24 -7.62
C VAL A 107 1.80 -2.59 -6.35
N VAL A 108 0.97 -1.91 -5.56
CA VAL A 108 1.39 -1.38 -4.25
C VAL A 108 1.61 -2.51 -3.26
N VAL A 109 0.72 -3.49 -3.24
CA VAL A 109 0.84 -4.67 -2.37
C VAL A 109 2.09 -5.48 -2.74
N ASP A 110 2.32 -5.76 -4.02
CA ASP A 110 3.53 -6.44 -4.49
C ASP A 110 4.79 -5.66 -4.10
N ALA A 111 4.79 -4.34 -4.28
CA ALA A 111 5.92 -3.51 -3.88
C ALA A 111 6.23 -3.56 -2.38
N ILE A 112 5.21 -3.68 -1.52
CA ILE A 112 5.41 -3.86 -0.08
C ILE A 112 5.97 -5.26 0.21
N ILE A 113 5.45 -6.29 -0.46
CA ILE A 113 5.93 -7.65 -0.29
C ILE A 113 7.41 -7.73 -0.70
N ASP A 114 7.76 -7.27 -1.89
CA ASP A 114 9.12 -7.35 -2.42
C ASP A 114 10.14 -6.51 -1.68
N GLN A 115 9.79 -5.26 -1.36
CA GLN A 115 10.76 -4.27 -0.92
C GLN A 115 10.79 -4.10 0.61
N PHE A 116 9.70 -4.45 1.31
CA PHE A 116 9.61 -4.29 2.76
C PHE A 116 9.59 -5.61 3.51
N VAL A 117 8.83 -6.61 3.03
CA VAL A 117 8.81 -7.94 3.65
C VAL A 117 10.05 -8.73 3.21
N GLY A 118 10.33 -8.77 1.91
CA GLY A 118 11.46 -9.47 1.33
C GLY A 118 11.40 -10.99 1.47
N ASP A 119 12.52 -11.64 1.21
CA ASP A 119 12.65 -13.08 1.26
C ASP A 119 12.46 -13.65 2.67
N TYR A 120 11.81 -14.79 2.75
CA TYR A 120 11.59 -15.51 4.01
C TYR A 120 12.06 -16.96 3.91
N SER A 121 13.01 -17.31 4.74
CA SER A 121 13.59 -18.68 4.82
C SER A 121 13.13 -19.49 6.04
N GLY A 122 12.20 -18.95 6.82
CA GLY A 122 11.68 -19.60 8.03
C GLY A 122 10.61 -20.64 7.73
N GLU A 123 10.22 -21.39 8.77
CA GLU A 123 9.15 -22.38 8.67
C GLU A 123 7.77 -21.73 8.63
N LYS A 124 6.86 -22.34 7.88
CA LYS A 124 5.45 -21.95 7.89
C LYS A 124 4.79 -22.29 9.21
N LYS A 125 4.05 -21.37 9.78
CA LYS A 125 3.30 -21.59 11.02
C LYS A 125 2.00 -22.36 10.72
N LYS A 126 1.89 -23.56 11.28
CA LYS A 126 0.69 -24.39 11.14
C LYS A 126 -0.55 -23.66 11.65
N GLY A 127 -1.60 -23.63 10.83
CA GLY A 127 -2.86 -22.98 11.15
C GLY A 127 -2.89 -21.47 10.98
N LEU A 128 -1.76 -20.82 10.67
CA LEU A 128 -1.74 -19.41 10.29
C LEU A 128 -2.18 -19.25 8.84
N ILE A 129 -3.13 -18.37 8.59
CA ILE A 129 -3.62 -18.04 7.26
C ILE A 129 -3.59 -16.54 7.03
N ASN A 130 -3.26 -16.11 5.80
CA ASN A 130 -3.47 -14.74 5.39
C ASN A 130 -4.89 -14.60 4.85
N LEU A 131 -5.60 -13.58 5.29
CA LEU A 131 -6.92 -13.24 4.78
C LEU A 131 -6.81 -12.12 3.75
N TRP A 132 -7.06 -12.48 2.49
CA TRP A 132 -7.17 -11.57 1.35
C TRP A 132 -8.65 -11.43 1.00
N PHE A 133 -9.20 -10.24 1.10
CA PHE A 133 -10.62 -10.07 0.81
C PHE A 133 -10.84 -8.93 -0.17
N GLU A 134 -10.97 -7.70 0.28
CA GLU A 134 -11.32 -6.57 -0.56
C GLU A 134 -10.42 -5.35 -0.30
N THR A 135 -10.40 -4.45 -1.26
CA THR A 135 -9.70 -3.18 -1.09
C THR A 135 -10.46 -2.33 -0.07
N PRO A 136 -9.81 -1.88 1.00
CA PRO A 136 -10.40 -0.97 1.97
C PRO A 136 -11.06 0.25 1.31
N TYR A 137 -12.16 0.71 1.88
CA TYR A 137 -12.94 1.87 1.46
C TYR A 137 -13.77 1.71 0.16
N TYR A 138 -13.64 0.61 -0.58
CA TYR A 138 -14.45 0.38 -1.77
C TYR A 138 -15.85 -0.13 -1.46
N ASN A 139 -15.97 -0.98 -0.45
CA ASN A 139 -17.23 -1.46 0.09
C ASN A 139 -17.54 -0.70 1.39
N GLN A 140 -18.78 -0.27 1.57
CA GLN A 140 -19.20 0.43 2.79
C GLN A 140 -19.07 -0.44 4.04
N ASN A 141 -19.22 -1.75 3.89
CA ASN A 141 -19.20 -2.71 5.00
C ASN A 141 -17.82 -3.32 5.25
N TRP A 142 -16.79 -2.96 4.49
CA TRP A 142 -15.47 -3.61 4.50
C TRP A 142 -14.90 -3.87 5.90
N ARG A 143 -15.14 -2.96 6.86
CA ARG A 143 -14.67 -3.15 8.24
C ARG A 143 -15.38 -4.31 8.94
N GLY A 144 -16.70 -4.35 8.86
CA GLY A 144 -17.51 -5.41 9.46
C GLY A 144 -17.28 -6.75 8.78
N ASP A 145 -17.12 -6.73 7.48
CA ASP A 145 -16.88 -7.95 6.68
C ASP A 145 -15.53 -8.58 7.05
N TYR A 146 -14.46 -7.79 7.19
CA TYR A 146 -13.18 -8.30 7.68
C TYR A 146 -13.25 -8.86 9.10
N GLN A 147 -13.96 -8.18 10.02
CA GLN A 147 -14.13 -8.63 11.38
C GLN A 147 -14.90 -9.95 11.45
N GLU A 148 -15.99 -10.07 10.71
CA GLU A 148 -16.83 -11.26 10.70
C GLU A 148 -16.12 -12.45 10.05
N LEU A 149 -15.44 -12.26 8.92
CA LEU A 149 -14.64 -13.30 8.29
C LEU A 149 -13.53 -13.79 9.25
N ALA A 150 -12.82 -12.87 9.87
CA ALA A 150 -11.79 -13.23 10.85
C ALA A 150 -12.37 -13.97 12.05
N ARG A 151 -13.54 -13.57 12.55
CA ARG A 151 -14.26 -14.26 13.64
C ARG A 151 -14.62 -15.71 13.26
N ILE A 152 -15.19 -15.91 12.07
CA ILE A 152 -15.58 -17.24 11.57
C ILE A 152 -14.34 -18.15 11.46
N LEU A 153 -13.28 -17.65 10.85
CA LEU A 153 -12.04 -18.42 10.64
C LEU A 153 -11.35 -18.79 11.96
N ARG A 154 -11.32 -17.85 12.91
CA ARG A 154 -10.82 -18.14 14.28
C ARG A 154 -11.70 -19.15 15.01
N GLY A 155 -13.01 -19.08 14.83
CA GLY A 155 -13.96 -20.07 15.34
C GLY A 155 -13.74 -21.47 14.76
N ALA A 156 -13.23 -21.55 13.52
CA ALA A 156 -12.82 -22.82 12.89
C ALA A 156 -11.41 -23.29 13.32
N GLY A 157 -10.71 -22.55 14.19
CA GLY A 157 -9.42 -22.95 14.76
C GLY A 157 -8.19 -22.40 14.04
N PHE A 158 -8.34 -21.44 13.13
CA PHE A 158 -7.21 -20.80 12.45
C PHE A 158 -6.69 -19.58 13.22
N ASP A 159 -5.37 -19.34 13.15
CA ASP A 159 -4.77 -18.03 13.41
C ASP A 159 -4.86 -17.21 12.13
N VAL A 160 -5.48 -16.02 12.21
CA VAL A 160 -5.80 -15.21 11.03
C VAL A 160 -4.94 -13.95 11.00
N ASN A 161 -4.10 -13.86 9.98
CA ASN A 161 -3.39 -12.63 9.65
C ASN A 161 -4.31 -11.74 8.81
N VAL A 162 -4.87 -10.72 9.43
CA VAL A 162 -5.74 -9.74 8.76
C VAL A 162 -4.87 -8.66 8.15
N LEU A 163 -4.74 -8.64 6.83
CA LEU A 163 -3.86 -7.70 6.12
C LEU A 163 -4.45 -6.29 6.04
N PHE A 164 -5.76 -6.18 6.02
CA PHE A 164 -6.50 -4.93 5.98
C PHE A 164 -7.60 -4.95 7.04
N GLY A 165 -8.15 -3.81 7.34
CA GLY A 165 -9.27 -3.73 8.27
C GLY A 165 -8.89 -3.27 9.68
N PRO A 166 -9.87 -3.15 10.56
CA PRO A 166 -9.67 -2.51 11.87
C PRO A 166 -8.82 -3.33 12.84
N GLU A 167 -8.67 -4.63 12.60
CA GLU A 167 -7.84 -5.52 13.44
C GLU A 167 -6.40 -5.65 12.92
N ASN A 168 -6.05 -4.95 11.85
CA ASN A 168 -4.70 -4.97 11.30
C ASN A 168 -3.71 -4.34 12.27
N PRO A 169 -2.64 -5.05 12.67
CA PRO A 169 -1.62 -4.52 13.57
C PRO A 169 -0.59 -3.62 12.87
N GLY A 170 -0.90 -3.09 11.70
CA GLY A 170 0.03 -2.28 10.90
C GLY A 170 1.04 -3.13 10.13
N VAL A 171 2.29 -2.67 10.08
CA VAL A 171 3.36 -3.30 9.30
C VAL A 171 3.69 -4.73 9.74
N GLU A 172 3.35 -5.11 10.94
CA GLU A 172 3.57 -6.48 11.45
C GLU A 172 2.70 -7.51 10.73
N ALA A 173 1.51 -7.14 10.24
CA ALA A 173 0.70 -8.02 9.41
C ALA A 173 1.42 -8.38 8.11
N TRP A 174 2.10 -7.43 7.50
CA TRP A 174 2.88 -7.64 6.28
C TRP A 174 4.03 -8.60 6.52
N LYS A 175 4.80 -8.44 7.60
CA LYS A 175 5.89 -9.35 7.98
C LYS A 175 5.43 -10.77 8.32
N ARG A 176 4.14 -10.96 8.62
CA ARG A 176 3.56 -12.29 8.86
C ARG A 176 3.13 -13.00 7.57
N ILE A 177 2.99 -12.29 6.44
CA ILE A 177 2.55 -12.88 5.16
C ILE A 177 3.33 -14.16 4.82
N PRO A 178 4.66 -14.15 4.76
CA PRO A 178 5.43 -15.31 4.35
C PRO A 178 5.44 -16.44 5.39
N GLN A 179 5.00 -16.19 6.63
CA GLN A 179 4.90 -17.19 7.68
C GLN A 179 3.63 -18.02 7.59
N ALA A 180 2.63 -17.57 6.86
CA ALA A 180 1.34 -18.24 6.76
C ALA A 180 1.46 -19.61 6.06
N GLN A 181 0.67 -20.57 6.52
CA GLN A 181 0.59 -21.89 5.92
C GLN A 181 -0.05 -21.83 4.53
N PHE A 182 -1.05 -20.97 4.38
CA PHE A 182 -1.72 -20.71 3.10
C PHE A 182 -2.40 -19.34 3.07
N ASN A 183 -2.77 -18.90 1.88
CA ASN A 183 -3.55 -17.71 1.63
C ASN A 183 -5.02 -18.09 1.41
N LEU A 184 -5.94 -17.37 2.04
CA LEU A 184 -7.36 -17.44 1.77
C LEU A 184 -7.78 -16.18 1.04
N VAL A 185 -8.16 -16.33 -0.21
CA VAL A 185 -8.67 -15.22 -1.04
C VAL A 185 -10.18 -15.36 -1.16
N VAL A 186 -10.91 -14.43 -0.57
CA VAL A 186 -12.39 -14.47 -0.56
C VAL A 186 -12.97 -13.76 -1.77
N SER A 187 -12.33 -12.66 -2.21
CA SER A 187 -12.74 -11.94 -3.41
C SER A 187 -11.73 -12.16 -4.54
N PRO A 188 -12.11 -12.80 -5.65
CA PRO A 188 -11.18 -13.08 -6.74
C PRO A 188 -10.70 -11.83 -7.49
N TRP A 189 -11.35 -10.70 -7.29
CA TRP A 189 -11.00 -9.43 -7.91
C TRP A 189 -9.82 -8.73 -7.24
N VAL A 190 -9.50 -9.12 -6.00
CA VAL A 190 -8.48 -8.48 -5.18
C VAL A 190 -7.64 -9.54 -4.49
N GLY A 191 -6.33 -9.41 -4.61
CA GLY A 191 -5.39 -10.22 -3.85
C GLY A 191 -5.03 -11.59 -4.43
N VAL A 192 -5.68 -12.08 -5.49
CA VAL A 192 -5.30 -13.38 -6.10
C VAL A 192 -3.84 -13.36 -6.54
N LYS A 193 -3.46 -12.40 -7.37
CA LYS A 193 -2.09 -12.30 -7.87
C LYS A 193 -1.08 -12.05 -6.75
N ASN A 194 -1.43 -11.19 -5.78
CA ASN A 194 -0.58 -10.95 -4.62
C ASN A 194 -0.42 -12.20 -3.74
N ALA A 195 -1.46 -13.04 -3.67
CA ALA A 195 -1.42 -14.29 -2.91
C ALA A 195 -0.66 -15.42 -3.63
N GLU A 196 -0.55 -15.35 -4.95
CA GLU A 196 0.24 -16.25 -5.80
C GLU A 196 1.72 -15.84 -5.88
N HIS A 197 1.99 -14.54 -5.68
CA HIS A 197 3.33 -13.95 -5.64
C HIS A 197 4.12 -14.42 -4.40
#